data_091202d3179fc8946e3c8ff16841cb6e
#
_entry.id   091202d3179fc8946e3c8ff16841cb6e
#
_cell.length_a   1.000
_cell.length_b   1.000
_cell.length_c   1.000
_cell.angle_alpha   90.00
_cell.angle_beta   90.00
_cell.angle_gamma   90.00
#
_symmetry.space_group_name_H-M   'P 1'
#
loop_
_entity.id
_entity.type
_entity.pdbx_description
1 polymer ?
#
loop_
_entity_poly.entity_id
_entity_poly.type
_entity_poly.pdbx_seq_one_letter_code
_entity_poly.pdbx_strand_id
1 'polypeptide(L)'
;MMKKNQFWQYLVGAIAITLLIPSVASAHTGIGDPNGFWHGLGHPIGGLDHILAMLGVGLWAAQIGGKALWIVPSAFMLAMASSSVLGHFGLPLLGVEQGILVSDFVLGLLLLFAARLPLAVSAGIVAILAIFHGYAHGAEMPSTASGLAYGFGFILSTATLHLAGIGMGLAIDRYQPKFQAQLFRLGGGAVVIGAVYVLVNH
;
A
#
# COMPACT_ATOMS: atom_id res chain seq x y z
N MET A 1 15.80 1.64 -27.36
CA MET A 1 15.08 2.88 -27.00
C MET A 1 13.58 2.66 -27.24
N MET A 2 12.77 2.58 -26.19
CA MET A 2 11.31 2.46 -26.30
C MET A 2 10.74 3.76 -26.88
N LYS A 3 9.84 3.67 -27.88
CA LYS A 3 9.17 4.85 -28.44
C LYS A 3 8.25 5.46 -27.38
N LYS A 4 8.21 6.80 -27.30
CA LYS A 4 7.42 7.58 -26.32
C LYS A 4 5.96 7.11 -26.18
N ASN A 5 5.35 6.68 -27.29
CA ASN A 5 3.96 6.21 -27.32
C ASN A 5 3.80 4.79 -26.71
N GLN A 6 4.83 3.94 -26.76
CA GLN A 6 4.77 2.61 -26.16
C GLN A 6 4.80 2.66 -24.63
N PHE A 7 5.56 3.62 -24.05
CA PHE A 7 5.56 3.83 -22.61
C PHE A 7 4.16 4.16 -22.06
N TRP A 8 3.45 5.07 -22.74
CA TRP A 8 2.08 5.44 -22.34
C TRP A 8 1.09 4.28 -22.47
N GLN A 9 1.22 3.48 -23.50
CA GLN A 9 0.38 2.29 -23.69
C GLN A 9 0.61 1.26 -22.59
N TYR A 10 1.86 1.02 -22.19
CA TYR A 10 2.18 0.10 -21.08
C TYR A 10 1.78 0.66 -19.71
N LEU A 11 1.96 1.96 -19.47
CA LEU A 11 1.57 2.60 -18.22
C LEU A 11 0.03 2.60 -18.05
N VAL A 12 -0.69 3.03 -19.08
CA VAL A 12 -2.16 2.99 -19.09
C VAL A 12 -2.67 1.55 -19.03
N GLY A 13 -2.04 0.63 -19.74
CA GLY A 13 -2.36 -0.78 -19.68
C GLY A 13 -2.12 -1.39 -18.29
N ALA A 14 -1.01 -1.05 -17.63
CA ALA A 14 -0.72 -1.50 -16.27
C ALA A 14 -1.74 -0.96 -15.26
N ILE A 15 -2.06 0.35 -15.34
CA ILE A 15 -3.09 0.97 -14.49
C ILE A 15 -4.47 0.35 -14.78
N ALA A 16 -4.83 0.14 -16.04
CA ALA A 16 -6.09 -0.47 -16.43
C ALA A 16 -6.20 -1.93 -15.98
N ILE A 17 -5.12 -2.70 -16.07
CA ILE A 17 -5.06 -4.09 -15.59
C ILE A 17 -5.20 -4.12 -14.06
N THR A 18 -4.57 -3.20 -13.35
CA THR A 18 -4.69 -3.12 -11.87
C THR A 18 -6.12 -2.75 -11.44
N LEU A 19 -6.83 -1.93 -12.23
CA LEU A 19 -8.22 -1.54 -11.97
C LEU A 19 -9.25 -2.58 -12.46
N LEU A 20 -8.86 -3.52 -13.34
CA LEU A 20 -9.75 -4.53 -13.92
C LEU A 20 -9.61 -5.91 -13.27
N ILE A 21 -8.70 -6.10 -12.31
CA ILE A 21 -8.68 -7.33 -11.53
C ILE A 21 -9.89 -7.26 -10.60
N PRO A 22 -10.95 -8.06 -10.85
CA PRO A 22 -12.05 -8.12 -9.90
C PRO A 22 -11.45 -8.64 -8.60
N SER A 23 -11.42 -7.82 -7.57
CA SER A 23 -11.17 -8.30 -6.22
C SER A 23 -12.34 -9.19 -5.88
N VAL A 24 -12.19 -10.49 -6.08
CA VAL A 24 -13.02 -11.45 -5.37
C VAL A 24 -12.53 -11.32 -3.93
N ALA A 25 -13.16 -10.42 -3.20
CA ALA A 25 -13.03 -10.36 -1.76
C ALA A 25 -13.62 -11.66 -1.20
N SER A 26 -12.87 -12.73 -1.31
CA SER A 26 -13.10 -13.97 -0.58
C SER A 26 -12.49 -13.81 0.80
N ALA A 27 -13.11 -12.97 1.62
CA ALA A 27 -12.82 -12.89 3.04
C ALA A 27 -13.22 -14.17 3.81
N HIS A 28 -13.59 -15.25 3.12
CA HIS A 28 -14.03 -16.50 3.72
C HIS A 28 -13.39 -17.70 3.04
N THR A 29 -12.12 -17.96 3.30
CA THR A 29 -11.61 -19.31 3.26
C THR A 29 -10.96 -19.62 4.60
N GLY A 30 -11.81 -19.68 5.62
CA GLY A 30 -11.49 -20.44 6.82
C GLY A 30 -11.26 -21.90 6.45
N ILE A 31 -10.49 -22.57 7.26
CA ILE A 31 -10.20 -23.99 7.37
C ILE A 31 -8.90 -24.37 6.63
N GLY A 32 -7.77 -24.27 7.39
CA GLY A 32 -6.76 -25.30 7.32
C GLY A 32 -5.81 -25.28 6.13
N ASP A 33 -5.34 -24.12 5.66
CA ASP A 33 -4.17 -24.11 4.80
C ASP A 33 -2.90 -24.19 5.69
N PRO A 34 -2.12 -25.29 5.62
CA PRO A 34 -0.85 -25.41 6.33
C PRO A 34 0.23 -24.43 5.87
N ASN A 35 -0.04 -23.66 4.81
CA ASN A 35 0.89 -22.73 4.18
C ASN A 35 0.63 -21.27 4.62
N GLY A 36 0.75 -20.94 5.91
CA GLY A 36 0.61 -19.59 6.43
C GLY A 36 1.38 -18.52 5.64
N PHE A 37 2.55 -18.88 5.08
CA PHE A 37 3.33 -18.00 4.22
C PHE A 37 2.57 -17.52 2.98
N TRP A 38 1.97 -18.43 2.22
CA TRP A 38 1.25 -18.09 0.98
C TRP A 38 -0.01 -17.28 1.26
N HIS A 39 -0.67 -17.56 2.38
CA HIS A 39 -1.80 -16.78 2.83
C HIS A 39 -1.37 -15.35 3.17
N GLY A 40 -0.30 -15.18 3.96
CA GLY A 40 0.27 -13.87 4.28
C GLY A 40 0.73 -13.11 3.03
N LEU A 41 1.35 -13.81 2.07
CA LEU A 41 1.82 -13.20 0.82
C LEU A 41 0.67 -12.71 -0.08
N GLY A 42 -0.42 -13.48 -0.15
CA GLY A 42 -1.57 -13.13 -0.98
C GLY A 42 -2.47 -12.07 -0.35
N HIS A 43 -2.49 -11.96 0.96
CA HIS A 43 -3.43 -11.12 1.69
C HIS A 43 -3.38 -9.63 1.31
N PRO A 44 -2.20 -8.93 1.28
CA PRO A 44 -2.14 -7.52 0.89
C PRO A 44 -2.54 -7.26 -0.56
N ILE A 45 -2.45 -8.29 -1.41
CA ILE A 45 -2.82 -8.19 -2.84
C ILE A 45 -4.33 -8.42 -3.01
N GLY A 46 -4.99 -9.00 -2.02
CA GLY A 46 -6.43 -9.31 -2.06
C GLY A 46 -7.33 -8.10 -1.81
N GLY A 47 -6.85 -7.05 -1.16
CA GLY A 47 -7.59 -5.83 -0.85
C GLY A 47 -7.17 -4.63 -1.71
N LEU A 48 -8.13 -3.96 -2.33
CA LEU A 48 -7.83 -2.76 -3.14
C LEU A 48 -7.26 -1.63 -2.27
N ASP A 49 -7.79 -1.42 -1.09
CA ASP A 49 -7.34 -0.48 -0.07
C ASP A 49 -5.85 -0.70 0.28
N HIS A 50 -5.47 -1.93 0.53
CA HIS A 50 -4.10 -2.30 0.85
C HIS A 50 -3.14 -2.05 -0.31
N ILE A 51 -3.55 -2.40 -1.54
CA ILE A 51 -2.75 -2.12 -2.75
C ILE A 51 -2.56 -0.62 -2.90
N LEU A 52 -3.62 0.17 -2.73
CA LEU A 52 -3.59 1.62 -2.87
C LEU A 52 -2.69 2.28 -1.82
N ALA A 53 -2.83 1.88 -0.55
CA ALA A 53 -1.98 2.39 0.52
C ALA A 53 -0.50 2.08 0.25
N MET A 54 -0.16 0.83 -0.05
CA MET A 54 1.23 0.41 -0.18
C MET A 54 1.91 0.97 -1.43
N LEU A 55 1.23 0.98 -2.58
CA LEU A 55 1.72 1.68 -3.77
C LEU A 55 1.81 3.19 -3.53
N GLY A 56 0.84 3.77 -2.83
CA GLY A 56 0.81 5.18 -2.46
C GLY A 56 2.00 5.59 -1.61
N VAL A 57 2.34 4.81 -0.58
CA VAL A 57 3.54 5.03 0.26
C VAL A 57 4.81 5.01 -0.59
N GLY A 58 4.96 4.01 -1.47
CA GLY A 58 6.12 3.90 -2.37
C GLY A 58 6.23 5.06 -3.34
N LEU A 59 5.12 5.44 -3.98
CA LEU A 59 5.05 6.60 -4.87
C LEU A 59 5.39 7.90 -4.15
N TRP A 60 4.85 8.10 -2.94
CA TRP A 60 5.12 9.30 -2.16
C TRP A 60 6.57 9.36 -1.68
N ALA A 61 7.15 8.24 -1.27
CA ALA A 61 8.56 8.14 -0.96
C ALA A 61 9.45 8.53 -2.16
N ALA A 62 9.09 8.08 -3.37
CA ALA A 62 9.79 8.47 -4.60
C ALA A 62 9.61 9.95 -4.93
N GLN A 63 8.42 10.51 -4.72
CA GLN A 63 8.15 11.94 -4.92
C GLN A 63 9.00 12.83 -4.00
N ILE A 64 9.21 12.43 -2.74
CA ILE A 64 10.09 13.14 -1.80
C ILE A 64 11.55 12.95 -2.20
N GLY A 65 11.94 11.73 -2.55
CA GLY A 65 13.28 11.38 -3.00
C GLY A 65 14.32 11.19 -1.89
N GLY A 66 15.56 10.93 -2.27
CA GLY A 66 16.68 10.80 -1.35
C GLY A 66 16.49 9.72 -0.27
N LYS A 67 16.68 10.06 1.00
CA LYS A 67 16.54 9.13 2.13
C LYS A 67 15.07 8.65 2.34
N ALA A 68 14.09 9.38 1.83
CA ALA A 68 12.69 9.00 1.95
C ALA A 68 12.37 7.67 1.25
N LEU A 69 13.11 7.33 0.19
CA LEU A 69 12.97 6.04 -0.52
C LEU A 69 13.05 4.82 0.41
N TRP A 70 13.78 4.94 1.50
CA TRP A 70 13.98 3.85 2.46
C TRP A 70 13.30 4.09 3.80
N ILE A 71 13.40 5.32 4.32
CA ILE A 71 12.89 5.63 5.67
C ILE A 71 11.37 5.59 5.71
N VAL A 72 10.67 6.11 4.70
CA VAL A 72 9.20 6.15 4.68
C VAL A 72 8.59 4.75 4.60
N PRO A 73 8.96 3.88 3.65
CA PRO A 73 8.46 2.50 3.61
C PRO A 73 8.87 1.69 4.85
N SER A 74 10.09 1.87 5.35
CA SER A 74 10.53 1.15 6.56
C SER A 74 9.74 1.56 7.79
N ALA A 75 9.42 2.85 7.95
CA ALA A 75 8.58 3.34 9.05
C ALA A 75 7.17 2.73 8.99
N PHE A 76 6.58 2.65 7.79
CA PHE A 76 5.31 1.98 7.58
C PHE A 76 5.39 0.50 7.99
N MET A 77 6.34 -0.26 7.44
CA MET A 77 6.48 -1.70 7.70
C MET A 77 6.75 -1.99 9.18
N LEU A 78 7.59 -1.20 9.85
CA LEU A 78 7.89 -1.39 11.28
C LEU A 78 6.66 -1.14 12.15
N ALA A 79 5.92 -0.04 11.90
CA ALA A 79 4.70 0.27 12.64
C ALA A 79 3.62 -0.79 12.39
N MET A 80 3.46 -1.23 11.15
CA MET A 80 2.54 -2.29 10.74
C MET A 80 2.88 -3.63 11.43
N ALA A 81 4.15 -4.07 11.38
CA ALA A 81 4.58 -5.29 12.05
C ALA A 81 4.38 -5.22 13.57
N SER A 82 4.62 -4.06 14.18
CA SER A 82 4.41 -3.88 15.63
C SER A 82 2.93 -3.92 16.00
N SER A 83 2.07 -3.28 15.21
CA SER A 83 0.62 -3.25 15.49
C SER A 83 -0.07 -4.57 15.15
N SER A 84 0.48 -5.37 14.24
CA SER A 84 -0.05 -6.72 13.97
C SER A 84 0.02 -7.63 15.21
N VAL A 85 1.03 -7.43 16.06
CA VAL A 85 1.11 -8.14 17.36
C VAL A 85 -0.08 -7.77 18.24
N LEU A 86 -0.47 -6.48 18.27
CA LEU A 86 -1.62 -6.03 19.07
C LEU A 86 -2.93 -6.67 18.57
N GLY A 87 -3.12 -6.68 17.23
CA GLY A 87 -4.27 -7.33 16.60
C GLY A 87 -4.32 -8.83 16.90
N HIS A 88 -3.18 -9.52 16.80
CA HIS A 88 -3.09 -10.96 17.07
C HIS A 88 -3.49 -11.31 18.51
N PHE A 89 -3.12 -10.49 19.48
CA PHE A 89 -3.51 -10.69 20.88
C PHE A 89 -4.92 -10.14 21.21
N GLY A 90 -5.67 -9.64 20.23
CA GLY A 90 -7.03 -9.14 20.42
C GLY A 90 -7.11 -7.91 21.33
N LEU A 91 -6.04 -7.11 21.43
CA LEU A 91 -6.07 -5.85 22.16
C LEU A 91 -6.98 -4.85 21.44
N PRO A 92 -7.89 -4.14 22.13
CA PRO A 92 -8.87 -3.33 21.44
C PRO A 92 -8.25 -2.12 20.76
N LEU A 93 -8.53 -1.96 19.46
CA LEU A 93 -8.27 -0.76 18.67
C LEU A 93 -9.57 -0.33 17.98
N LEU A 94 -10.01 0.90 18.25
CA LEU A 94 -11.26 1.42 17.69
C LEU A 94 -11.02 1.96 16.28
N GLY A 95 -12.00 1.79 15.39
CA GLY A 95 -12.03 2.44 14.09
C GLY A 95 -10.97 1.91 13.12
N VAL A 96 -10.69 0.63 13.12
CA VAL A 96 -9.65 0.00 12.26
C VAL A 96 -9.98 0.22 10.80
N GLU A 97 -11.20 -0.15 10.36
CA GLU A 97 -11.65 0.02 8.97
C GLU A 97 -11.61 1.49 8.53
N GLN A 98 -12.09 2.39 9.42
CA GLN A 98 -12.04 3.83 9.16
C GLN A 98 -10.60 4.34 9.06
N GLY A 99 -9.71 3.82 9.89
CA GLY A 99 -8.29 4.17 9.87
C GLY A 99 -7.59 3.72 8.57
N ILE A 100 -7.92 2.54 8.07
CA ILE A 100 -7.45 2.03 6.78
C ILE A 100 -7.93 2.96 5.66
N LEU A 101 -9.23 3.23 5.60
CA LEU A 101 -9.81 4.11 4.59
C LEU A 101 -9.24 5.54 4.64
N VAL A 102 -9.08 6.10 5.84
CA VAL A 102 -8.43 7.42 6.03
C VAL A 102 -7.00 7.40 5.53
N SER A 103 -6.28 6.29 5.68
CA SER A 103 -4.90 6.20 5.17
C SER A 103 -4.82 6.34 3.65
N ASP A 104 -5.74 5.73 2.91
CA ASP A 104 -5.80 5.87 1.46
C ASP A 104 -6.10 7.31 1.04
N PHE A 105 -7.08 7.96 1.69
CA PHE A 105 -7.37 9.37 1.43
C PHE A 105 -6.18 10.26 1.73
N VAL A 106 -5.52 10.09 2.87
CA VAL A 106 -4.35 10.91 3.26
C VAL A 106 -3.21 10.73 2.25
N LEU A 107 -2.86 9.49 1.91
CA LEU A 107 -1.80 9.20 0.95
C LEU A 107 -2.15 9.73 -0.46
N GLY A 108 -3.38 9.51 -0.89
CA GLY A 108 -3.86 10.02 -2.16
C GLY A 108 -3.80 11.55 -2.24
N LEU A 109 -4.21 12.27 -1.17
CA LEU A 109 -4.14 13.73 -1.11
C LEU A 109 -2.69 14.24 -1.05
N LEU A 110 -1.81 13.60 -0.29
CA LEU A 110 -0.38 13.95 -0.25
C LEU A 110 0.27 13.87 -1.63
N LEU A 111 -0.06 12.84 -2.41
CA LEU A 111 0.38 12.69 -3.79
C LEU A 111 -0.30 13.71 -4.72
N LEU A 112 -1.62 13.87 -4.63
CA LEU A 112 -2.42 14.77 -5.46
C LEU A 112 -1.96 16.23 -5.36
N PHE A 113 -1.64 16.67 -4.14
CA PHE A 113 -1.10 18.01 -3.89
C PHE A 113 0.42 18.11 -4.04
N ALA A 114 1.08 17.02 -4.44
CA ALA A 114 2.53 16.92 -4.57
C ALA A 114 3.26 17.37 -3.29
N ALA A 115 2.73 16.99 -2.12
CA ALA A 115 3.23 17.42 -0.83
C ALA A 115 4.64 16.87 -0.55
N ARG A 116 5.58 17.77 -0.25
CA ARG A 116 6.94 17.45 0.16
C ARG A 116 7.14 17.90 1.60
N LEU A 117 6.93 16.99 2.52
CA LEU A 117 7.08 17.23 3.96
C LEU A 117 8.49 16.87 4.45
N PRO A 118 8.93 17.41 5.59
CA PRO A 118 10.16 16.98 6.24
C PRO A 118 10.15 15.46 6.47
N LEU A 119 11.31 14.82 6.31
CA LEU A 119 11.43 13.36 6.36
C LEU A 119 10.82 12.73 7.63
N ALA A 120 11.10 13.33 8.79
CA ALA A 120 10.57 12.84 10.07
C ALA A 120 9.04 12.93 10.14
N VAL A 121 8.45 14.00 9.59
CA VAL A 121 6.99 14.16 9.51
C VAL A 121 6.39 13.12 8.58
N SER A 122 7.01 12.92 7.40
CA SER A 122 6.56 11.91 6.44
C SER A 122 6.59 10.50 7.03
N ALA A 123 7.68 10.14 7.70
CA ALA A 123 7.83 8.85 8.38
C ALA A 123 6.80 8.69 9.51
N GLY A 124 6.54 9.76 10.30
CA GLY A 124 5.54 9.75 11.37
C GLY A 124 4.12 9.55 10.83
N ILE A 125 3.76 10.26 9.76
CA ILE A 125 2.43 10.11 9.14
C ILE A 125 2.23 8.66 8.70
N VAL A 126 3.12 8.09 7.90
CA VAL A 126 2.94 6.71 7.40
C VAL A 126 2.98 5.68 8.53
N ALA A 127 3.75 5.91 9.60
CA ALA A 127 3.78 5.03 10.76
C ALA A 127 2.43 5.00 11.49
N ILE A 128 1.79 6.17 11.68
CA ILE A 128 0.47 6.26 12.29
C ILE A 128 -0.59 5.55 11.43
N LEU A 129 -0.57 5.79 10.12
CA LEU A 129 -1.50 5.14 9.19
C LEU A 129 -1.31 3.62 9.15
N ALA A 130 -0.06 3.14 9.23
CA ALA A 130 0.29 1.74 9.23
C ALA A 130 -0.22 0.96 10.45
N ILE A 131 -0.51 1.63 11.58
CA ILE A 131 -1.04 0.99 12.80
C ILE A 131 -2.36 0.27 12.49
N PHE A 132 -3.25 0.89 11.75
CA PHE A 132 -4.56 0.33 11.42
C PHE A 132 -4.42 -0.89 10.49
N HIS A 133 -3.59 -0.79 9.46
CA HIS A 133 -3.30 -1.91 8.55
C HIS A 133 -2.69 -3.09 9.29
N GLY A 134 -1.67 -2.85 10.12
CA GLY A 134 -1.02 -3.92 10.86
C GLY A 134 -1.95 -4.59 11.87
N TYR A 135 -2.77 -3.82 12.57
CA TYR A 135 -3.75 -4.35 13.51
C TYR A 135 -4.76 -5.27 12.80
N ALA A 136 -5.35 -4.83 11.69
CA ALA A 136 -6.30 -5.63 10.91
C ALA A 136 -5.70 -6.97 10.54
N HIS A 137 -4.50 -6.97 9.96
CA HIS A 137 -3.81 -8.20 9.56
C HIS A 137 -3.45 -9.12 10.72
N GLY A 138 -3.11 -8.56 11.88
CA GLY A 138 -2.86 -9.34 13.07
C GLY A 138 -4.14 -10.01 13.60
N ALA A 139 -5.27 -9.29 13.56
CA ALA A 139 -6.57 -9.79 14.00
C ALA A 139 -7.13 -10.88 13.08
N GLU A 140 -6.85 -10.79 11.78
CA GLU A 140 -7.29 -11.73 10.75
C GLU A 140 -6.35 -12.93 10.57
N MET A 141 -5.22 -12.95 11.27
CA MET A 141 -4.24 -14.02 11.15
C MET A 141 -4.88 -15.35 11.57
N PRO A 142 -4.89 -16.39 10.70
CA PRO A 142 -5.46 -17.68 11.03
C PRO A 142 -4.81 -18.30 12.25
N SER A 143 -5.61 -18.80 13.19
CA SER A 143 -5.11 -19.46 14.41
C SER A 143 -4.33 -20.75 14.13
N THR A 144 -4.56 -21.37 12.97
CA THR A 144 -3.90 -22.60 12.50
C THR A 144 -2.64 -22.34 11.68
N ALA A 145 -2.41 -21.10 11.23
CA ALA A 145 -1.23 -20.75 10.48
C ALA A 145 -0.03 -20.61 11.41
N SER A 146 1.16 -20.96 10.93
CA SER A 146 2.38 -20.49 11.58
C SER A 146 2.39 -18.97 11.52
N GLY A 147 2.13 -18.28 12.62
CA GLY A 147 2.06 -16.82 12.70
C GLY A 147 3.32 -16.15 12.15
N LEU A 148 4.48 -16.75 12.36
CA LEU A 148 5.74 -16.26 11.79
C LEU A 148 5.78 -16.40 10.28
N ALA A 149 5.32 -17.52 9.72
CA ALA A 149 5.29 -17.73 8.26
C ALA A 149 4.29 -16.77 7.59
N TYR A 150 3.12 -16.58 8.18
CA TYR A 150 2.13 -15.58 7.71
C TYR A 150 2.72 -14.17 7.74
N GLY A 151 3.27 -13.74 8.88
CA GLY A 151 3.88 -12.42 9.05
C GLY A 151 5.02 -12.18 8.06
N PHE A 152 5.85 -13.19 7.79
CA PHE A 152 6.92 -13.07 6.81
C PHE A 152 6.40 -12.91 5.38
N GLY A 153 5.41 -13.71 4.96
CA GLY A 153 4.76 -13.58 3.65
C GLY A 153 4.12 -12.21 3.48
N PHE A 154 3.42 -11.75 4.51
CA PHE A 154 2.77 -10.45 4.54
C PHE A 154 3.76 -9.27 4.42
N ILE A 155 4.85 -9.27 5.19
CA ILE A 155 5.91 -8.25 5.12
C ILE A 155 6.56 -8.26 3.73
N LEU A 156 6.81 -9.42 3.15
CA LEU A 156 7.40 -9.55 1.82
C LEU A 156 6.48 -8.97 0.73
N SER A 157 5.18 -9.26 0.81
CA SER A 157 4.18 -8.70 -0.11
C SER A 157 4.12 -7.17 0.00
N THR A 158 4.02 -6.64 1.21
CA THR A 158 4.03 -5.20 1.48
C THR A 158 5.28 -4.52 0.96
N ALA A 159 6.46 -5.10 1.23
CA ALA A 159 7.74 -4.59 0.72
C ALA A 159 7.75 -4.56 -0.82
N THR A 160 7.23 -5.59 -1.46
CA THR A 160 7.14 -5.69 -2.93
C THR A 160 6.25 -4.58 -3.50
N LEU A 161 5.10 -4.33 -2.91
CA LEU A 161 4.20 -3.25 -3.32
C LEU A 161 4.83 -1.87 -3.10
N HIS A 162 5.51 -1.63 -1.97
CA HIS A 162 6.28 -0.41 -1.75
C HIS A 162 7.35 -0.21 -2.82
N LEU A 163 8.13 -1.25 -3.11
CA LEU A 163 9.18 -1.20 -4.15
C LEU A 163 8.58 -0.97 -5.55
N ALA A 164 7.42 -1.53 -5.84
CA ALA A 164 6.71 -1.26 -7.09
C ALA A 164 6.32 0.22 -7.19
N GLY A 165 5.74 0.81 -6.13
CA GLY A 165 5.42 2.23 -6.07
C GLY A 165 6.65 3.13 -6.22
N ILE A 166 7.77 2.79 -5.53
CA ILE A 166 9.05 3.50 -5.68
C ILE A 166 9.53 3.38 -7.13
N GLY A 167 9.54 2.18 -7.69
CA GLY A 167 9.96 1.94 -9.08
C GLY A 167 9.17 2.76 -10.10
N MET A 168 7.85 2.84 -9.91
CA MET A 168 6.97 3.69 -10.74
C MET A 168 7.36 5.17 -10.62
N GLY A 169 7.57 5.67 -9.39
CA GLY A 169 7.97 7.05 -9.15
C GLY A 169 9.33 7.39 -9.76
N LEU A 170 10.34 6.53 -9.58
CA LEU A 170 11.67 6.71 -10.18
C LEU A 170 11.62 6.62 -11.72
N ALA A 171 10.75 5.79 -12.27
CA ALA A 171 10.53 5.74 -13.72
C ALA A 171 9.90 7.03 -14.24
N ILE A 172 8.96 7.63 -13.51
CA ILE A 172 8.39 8.94 -13.83
C ILE A 172 9.51 9.99 -13.86
N ASP A 173 10.36 10.05 -12.84
CA ASP A 173 11.46 11.00 -12.76
C ASP A 173 12.44 10.86 -13.93
N ARG A 174 12.78 9.63 -14.29
CA ARG A 174 13.76 9.35 -15.33
C ARG A 174 13.24 9.59 -16.74
N TYR A 175 12.02 9.15 -17.02
CA TYR A 175 11.50 9.12 -18.38
C TYR A 175 10.55 10.26 -18.71
N GLN A 176 9.96 10.90 -17.69
CA GLN A 176 8.98 11.96 -17.85
C GLN A 176 9.21 13.17 -16.93
N PRO A 177 10.45 13.71 -16.85
CA PRO A 177 10.78 14.78 -15.89
C PRO A 177 9.94 16.03 -16.10
N LYS A 178 9.52 16.32 -17.35
CA LYS A 178 8.67 17.47 -17.67
C LYS A 178 7.23 17.35 -17.13
N PHE A 179 6.75 16.13 -16.93
CA PHE A 179 5.39 15.83 -16.48
C PHE A 179 5.37 15.18 -15.09
N GLN A 180 6.51 15.16 -14.40
CA GLN A 180 6.67 14.51 -13.11
C GLN A 180 5.55 14.88 -12.14
N ALA A 181 5.36 16.18 -11.88
CA ALA A 181 4.36 16.64 -10.92
C ALA A 181 2.92 16.24 -11.33
N GLN A 182 2.60 16.31 -12.62
CA GLN A 182 1.29 15.91 -13.12
C GLN A 182 1.05 14.42 -12.96
N LEU A 183 2.06 13.58 -13.19
CA LEU A 183 1.96 12.14 -13.09
C LEU A 183 1.81 11.67 -11.63
N PHE A 184 2.55 12.28 -10.69
CA PHE A 184 2.33 12.02 -9.27
C PHE A 184 0.93 12.46 -8.82
N ARG A 185 0.43 13.62 -9.28
CA ARG A 185 -0.92 14.09 -8.99
C ARG A 185 -1.99 13.16 -9.57
N LEU A 186 -1.79 12.65 -10.79
CA LEU A 186 -2.70 11.66 -11.38
C LEU A 186 -2.70 10.35 -10.58
N GLY A 187 -1.53 9.88 -10.12
CA GLY A 187 -1.42 8.74 -9.22
C GLY A 187 -2.17 8.98 -7.91
N GLY A 188 -1.99 10.16 -7.31
CA GLY A 188 -2.74 10.55 -6.12
C GLY A 188 -4.25 10.61 -6.33
N GLY A 189 -4.69 11.17 -7.46
CA GLY A 189 -6.10 11.16 -7.86
C GLY A 189 -6.67 9.76 -8.02
N ALA A 190 -5.90 8.84 -8.61
CA ALA A 190 -6.31 7.44 -8.72
C ALA A 190 -6.46 6.76 -7.35
N VAL A 191 -5.55 7.04 -6.40
CA VAL A 191 -5.66 6.54 -5.02
C VAL A 191 -6.92 7.09 -4.34
N VAL A 192 -7.20 8.41 -4.46
CA VAL A 192 -8.43 9.02 -3.90
C VAL A 192 -9.69 8.41 -4.50
N ILE A 193 -9.73 8.22 -5.82
CA ILE A 193 -10.88 7.60 -6.49
C ILE A 193 -11.06 6.15 -6.02
N GLY A 194 -9.97 5.40 -5.87
CA GLY A 194 -10.00 4.05 -5.33
C GLY A 194 -10.51 4.01 -3.89
N ALA A 195 -10.07 4.96 -3.05
CA ALA A 195 -10.58 5.08 -1.67
C ALA A 195 -12.09 5.40 -1.63
N VAL A 196 -12.57 6.27 -2.53
CA VAL A 196 -14.02 6.52 -2.67
C VAL A 196 -14.75 5.25 -3.12
N TYR A 197 -14.19 4.51 -4.05
CA TYR A 197 -14.78 3.24 -4.50
C TYR A 197 -14.88 2.23 -3.36
N VAL A 198 -13.82 2.09 -2.56
CA VAL A 198 -13.84 1.23 -1.35
C VAL A 198 -14.91 1.71 -0.39
N LEU A 199 -14.98 3.01 -0.06
CA LEU A 199 -15.97 3.59 0.85
C LEU A 199 -17.42 3.30 0.45
N VAL A 200 -17.71 3.31 -0.85
CA VAL A 200 -19.10 3.13 -1.36
C VAL A 200 -19.50 1.66 -1.45
N ASN A 201 -18.53 0.74 -1.52
CA ASN A 201 -18.79 -0.70 -1.72
C ASN A 201 -18.52 -1.55 -0.46
N HIS A 202 -18.10 -0.93 0.64
CA HIS A 202 -18.03 -1.51 1.98
C HIS A 202 -19.20 -1.02 2.83
#